data_96d34f483edd4401f2f71abf0b55913e
#
_entry.id   96d34f483edd4401f2f71abf0b55913e
#
_cell.length_a   1.000
_cell.length_b   1.000
_cell.length_c   1.000
_cell.angle_alpha   90.00
_cell.angle_beta   90.00
_cell.angle_gamma   90.00
#
_symmetry.space_group_name_H-M   'P 1'
#
loop_
_entity.id
_entity.type
_entity.pdbx_description
1 polymer ?
#
loop_
_entity_poly.entity_id
_entity_poly.type
_entity_poly.pdbx_seq_one_letter_code
_entity_poly.pdbx_strand_id
1 'polypeptide(L)'
;MKIKILFIMVFLIICCNSATNDNVDIQNEIYKSKDTAVTKAISKASPSVVILYVVKDVRNFWGYSARPSSGSGFIISQDGYILTNAHNVINVQKNSIIVVLPGGAQYNAVLVGLDQQSDVALLKIDGNNFLYSKIGDSDNLLVGEFVVALGNPRKLFAAANNQPIASLGIVSAVDADFGLQSNGKVLDNMIQTDASLNPGNSGGPLVDANGYVVGINTFVQNDSENLGFSIPINYAMEIAEEIKVTGFINRRAMTGLYFYSNMVISTIDRNAADNQELRINDKVIAVNDIQVLSLNDIQNVIKRNDVRPGDTIKFKILRDGEIKIVNLVTR
;
A
#
# COMPACT_ATOMS: atom_id res chain seq x y z
N MET A 1 21.85 62.63 45.39
CA MET A 1 22.52 61.67 44.54
C MET A 1 21.96 60.25 44.67
N LYS A 2 21.50 59.79 45.79
CA LYS A 2 20.95 58.43 46.04
C LYS A 2 19.60 58.14 45.34
N ILE A 3 18.72 59.11 45.13
CA ILE A 3 17.39 58.93 44.51
C ILE A 3 17.48 58.72 43.00
N LYS A 4 18.45 59.33 42.28
CA LYS A 4 18.63 59.15 40.83
C LYS A 4 19.15 57.76 40.46
N ILE A 5 19.94 57.11 41.30
CA ILE A 5 20.49 55.76 41.07
C ILE A 5 19.37 54.71 41.25
N LEU A 6 18.44 54.93 42.20
CA LEU A 6 17.32 54.02 42.42
C LEU A 6 16.36 54.02 41.22
N PHE A 7 16.09 55.18 40.58
CA PHE A 7 15.22 55.27 39.39
C PHE A 7 15.82 54.60 38.17
N ILE A 8 17.15 54.70 37.96
CA ILE A 8 17.84 54.04 36.86
C ILE A 8 17.84 52.50 37.02
N MET A 9 17.99 52.02 38.26
CA MET A 9 18.00 50.57 38.55
C MET A 9 16.59 49.96 38.39
N VAL A 10 15.53 50.66 38.78
CA VAL A 10 14.15 50.23 38.56
C VAL A 10 13.78 50.22 37.08
N PHE A 11 14.25 51.22 36.28
CA PHE A 11 14.00 51.27 34.85
C PHE A 11 14.73 50.16 34.09
N LEU A 12 15.97 49.81 34.52
CA LEU A 12 16.73 48.69 33.96
C LEU A 12 16.09 47.32 34.28
N ILE A 13 15.50 47.13 35.46
CA ILE A 13 14.81 45.90 35.82
C ILE A 13 13.50 45.76 35.06
N ILE A 14 12.77 46.86 34.83
CA ILE A 14 11.52 46.82 34.03
C ILE A 14 11.83 46.54 32.56
N CYS A 15 12.88 47.14 31.97
CA CYS A 15 13.31 46.84 30.56
C CYS A 15 13.81 45.42 30.43
N CYS A 16 14.54 44.84 31.39
CA CYS A 16 14.97 43.43 31.35
C CYS A 16 13.79 42.46 31.46
N ASN A 17 12.79 42.77 32.30
CA ASN A 17 11.60 41.92 32.43
C ASN A 17 10.69 41.95 31.19
N SER A 18 10.53 43.14 30.55
CA SER A 18 9.77 43.22 29.30
C SER A 18 10.47 42.46 28.16
N ALA A 19 11.79 42.61 28.00
CA ALA A 19 12.55 41.91 26.99
C ALA A 19 12.57 40.37 27.17
N THR A 20 12.52 39.88 28.41
CA THR A 20 12.42 38.42 28.68
C THR A 20 11.02 37.89 28.42
N ASN A 21 9.97 38.65 28.73
CA ASN A 21 8.59 38.24 28.41
C ASN A 21 8.32 38.23 26.90
N ASP A 22 8.76 39.24 26.17
CA ASP A 22 8.63 39.30 24.71
C ASP A 22 9.34 38.12 24.03
N ASN A 23 10.52 37.73 24.49
CA ASN A 23 11.24 36.56 23.97
C ASN A 23 10.53 35.23 24.29
N VAL A 24 9.92 35.11 25.45
CA VAL A 24 9.13 33.91 25.83
C VAL A 24 7.85 33.84 25.00
N ASP A 25 7.18 34.98 24.76
CA ASP A 25 5.98 34.99 23.91
C ASP A 25 6.28 34.68 22.46
N ILE A 26 7.35 35.23 21.87
CA ILE A 26 7.81 34.90 20.53
C ILE A 26 8.17 33.40 20.40
N GLN A 27 8.86 32.84 21.39
CA GLN A 27 9.19 31.42 21.40
C GLN A 27 7.92 30.57 21.49
N ASN A 28 6.96 30.93 22.29
CA ASN A 28 5.68 30.23 22.41
C ASN A 28 4.86 30.31 21.10
N GLU A 29 4.85 31.46 20.42
CA GLU A 29 4.22 31.61 19.13
C GLU A 29 4.90 30.74 18.04
N ILE A 30 6.24 30.71 18.01
CA ILE A 30 7.01 29.83 17.13
C ILE A 30 6.69 28.36 17.43
N TYR A 31 6.58 27.94 18.68
CA TYR A 31 6.18 26.58 19.04
C TYR A 31 4.77 26.25 18.57
N LYS A 32 3.80 27.16 18.77
CA LYS A 32 2.43 26.99 18.30
C LYS A 32 2.33 26.91 16.77
N SER A 33 3.16 27.67 16.04
CA SER A 33 3.18 27.63 14.57
C SER A 33 3.71 26.31 13.99
N LYS A 34 4.49 25.56 14.77
CA LYS A 34 4.99 24.22 14.39
C LYS A 34 3.98 23.10 14.70
N ASP A 35 2.98 23.38 15.54
CA ASP A 35 1.97 22.42 15.98
C ASP A 35 0.78 22.37 14.99
N THR A 36 1.06 21.96 13.78
CA THR A 36 0.07 21.81 12.71
C THR A 36 -0.56 20.41 12.71
N ALA A 37 -1.70 20.24 12.02
CA ALA A 37 -2.30 18.92 11.82
C ALA A 37 -1.29 17.94 11.17
N VAL A 38 -0.52 18.43 10.18
CA VAL A 38 0.49 17.63 9.47
C VAL A 38 1.60 17.15 10.41
N THR A 39 2.17 18.04 11.24
CA THR A 39 3.24 17.65 12.19
C THR A 39 2.74 16.67 13.26
N LYS A 40 1.49 16.80 13.69
CA LYS A 40 0.82 15.85 14.60
C LYS A 40 0.60 14.50 13.95
N ALA A 41 0.10 14.48 12.71
CA ALA A 41 -0.10 13.25 11.96
C ALA A 41 1.23 12.48 11.79
N ILE A 42 2.30 13.18 11.38
CA ILE A 42 3.64 12.60 11.25
C ILE A 42 4.13 12.05 12.60
N SER A 43 4.04 12.83 13.67
CA SER A 43 4.48 12.42 15.00
C SER A 43 3.75 11.18 15.51
N LYS A 44 2.45 11.05 15.19
CA LYS A 44 1.62 9.93 15.60
C LYS A 44 1.92 8.65 14.83
N ALA A 45 2.15 8.75 13.51
CA ALA A 45 2.35 7.60 12.64
C ALA A 45 3.81 7.12 12.60
N SER A 46 4.80 8.03 12.67
CA SER A 46 6.22 7.72 12.52
C SER A 46 6.75 6.59 13.43
N PRO A 47 6.32 6.43 14.69
CA PRO A 47 6.84 5.39 15.57
C PRO A 47 6.59 3.96 15.10
N SER A 48 5.60 3.75 14.23
CA SER A 48 5.24 2.44 13.69
C SER A 48 5.81 2.16 12.29
N VAL A 49 6.41 3.17 11.64
CA VAL A 49 6.99 3.02 10.29
C VAL A 49 8.37 2.39 10.39
N VAL A 50 8.59 1.33 9.64
CA VAL A 50 9.82 0.54 9.70
C VAL A 50 10.56 0.51 8.36
N ILE A 51 11.87 0.28 8.44
CA ILE A 51 12.73 0.05 7.29
C ILE A 51 12.88 -1.46 7.12
N LEU A 52 12.76 -1.93 5.88
CA LEU A 52 13.01 -3.31 5.50
C LEU A 52 14.35 -3.41 4.78
N TYR A 53 15.26 -4.27 5.26
CA TYR A 53 16.44 -4.71 4.53
C TYR A 53 16.26 -6.17 4.16
N VAL A 54 16.45 -6.49 2.89
CA VAL A 54 16.23 -7.84 2.36
C VAL A 54 17.35 -8.22 1.40
N VAL A 55 17.64 -9.51 1.29
CA VAL A 55 18.49 -10.06 0.25
C VAL A 55 17.62 -10.87 -0.70
N LYS A 56 17.56 -10.46 -1.95
CA LYS A 56 16.76 -11.11 -3.01
C LYS A 56 17.62 -12.01 -3.87
N ASP A 57 17.04 -13.13 -4.27
CA ASP A 57 17.61 -13.97 -5.33
C ASP A 57 17.19 -13.41 -6.69
N VAL A 58 18.18 -12.93 -7.43
CA VAL A 58 17.97 -12.41 -8.79
C VAL A 58 18.55 -13.40 -9.79
N ARG A 59 17.70 -13.94 -10.67
CA ARG A 59 18.13 -14.82 -11.75
C ARG A 59 18.87 -14.02 -12.82
N ASN A 60 20.03 -14.49 -13.20
CA ASN A 60 20.83 -13.97 -14.31
C ASN A 60 21.21 -15.12 -15.27
N PHE A 61 21.93 -14.81 -16.35
CA PHE A 61 22.36 -15.81 -17.34
C PHE A 61 23.23 -16.93 -16.72
N TRP A 62 23.95 -16.63 -15.66
CA TRP A 62 24.88 -17.56 -14.97
C TRP A 62 24.25 -18.27 -13.75
N GLY A 63 22.97 -18.05 -13.48
CA GLY A 63 22.27 -18.62 -12.33
C GLY A 63 21.60 -17.57 -11.44
N TYR A 64 21.70 -17.75 -10.14
CA TYR A 64 21.15 -16.82 -9.15
C TYR A 64 22.26 -15.98 -8.52
N SER A 65 21.99 -14.70 -8.30
CA SER A 65 22.85 -13.79 -7.53
C SER A 65 22.07 -13.14 -6.42
N ALA A 66 22.67 -13.06 -5.23
CA ALA A 66 22.10 -12.35 -4.09
C ALA A 66 22.21 -10.84 -4.29
N ARG A 67 21.11 -10.10 -4.18
CA ARG A 67 21.11 -8.63 -4.25
C ARG A 67 20.44 -8.02 -3.03
N PRO A 68 21.15 -7.12 -2.31
CA PRO A 68 20.53 -6.36 -1.23
C PRO A 68 19.50 -5.37 -1.79
N SER A 69 18.35 -5.28 -1.14
CA SER A 69 17.27 -4.35 -1.44
C SER A 69 16.72 -3.77 -0.15
N SER A 70 16.02 -2.65 -0.24
CA SER A 70 15.36 -2.04 0.91
C SER A 70 14.01 -1.47 0.50
N GLY A 71 13.09 -1.41 1.45
CA GLY A 71 11.77 -0.84 1.33
C GLY A 71 11.31 -0.31 2.68
N SER A 72 10.05 0.06 2.75
CA SER A 72 9.39 0.46 3.98
C SER A 72 8.27 -0.51 4.33
N GLY A 73 7.83 -0.43 5.58
CA GLY A 73 6.65 -1.11 6.10
C GLY A 73 6.09 -0.33 7.29
N PHE A 74 5.01 -0.81 7.86
CA PHE A 74 4.49 -0.27 9.12
C PHE A 74 3.87 -1.38 9.97
N ILE A 75 4.06 -1.26 11.28
CA ILE A 75 3.53 -2.21 12.25
C ILE A 75 2.03 -1.97 12.40
N ILE A 76 1.22 -3.02 12.35
CA ILE A 76 -0.26 -2.96 12.45
C ILE A 76 -0.80 -3.55 13.75
N SER A 77 0.04 -4.18 14.58
CA SER A 77 -0.40 -4.80 15.83
C SER A 77 0.70 -4.80 16.90
N GLN A 78 0.31 -4.84 18.17
CA GLN A 78 1.24 -4.87 19.30
C GLN A 78 2.16 -6.08 19.33
N ASP A 79 1.75 -7.19 18.74
CA ASP A 79 2.52 -8.42 18.66
C ASP A 79 3.47 -8.47 17.46
N GLY A 80 3.51 -7.43 16.61
CA GLY A 80 4.55 -7.25 15.60
C GLY A 80 4.20 -7.73 14.19
N TYR A 81 2.91 -7.75 13.79
CA TYR A 81 2.56 -7.86 12.38
C TYR A 81 2.87 -6.55 11.65
N ILE A 82 3.40 -6.68 10.42
CA ILE A 82 3.86 -5.56 9.58
C ILE A 82 3.27 -5.71 8.19
N LEU A 83 2.66 -4.64 7.67
CA LEU A 83 2.28 -4.52 6.27
C LEU A 83 3.40 -3.88 5.45
N THR A 84 3.56 -4.38 4.23
CA THR A 84 4.45 -3.84 3.20
C THR A 84 3.96 -4.26 1.81
N ASN A 85 4.64 -3.81 0.76
CA ASN A 85 4.37 -4.31 -0.59
C ASN A 85 4.99 -5.69 -0.83
N ALA A 86 4.29 -6.52 -1.62
CA ALA A 86 4.78 -7.84 -2.02
C ALA A 86 6.10 -7.74 -2.81
N HIS A 87 6.24 -6.73 -3.70
CA HIS A 87 7.45 -6.54 -4.47
C HIS A 87 8.69 -6.23 -3.61
N ASN A 88 8.53 -5.77 -2.36
CA ASN A 88 9.63 -5.58 -1.44
C ASN A 88 10.23 -6.91 -0.97
N VAL A 89 9.39 -7.94 -0.82
CA VAL A 89 9.76 -9.22 -0.19
C VAL A 89 9.63 -10.46 -1.11
N ILE A 90 9.20 -10.27 -2.35
CA ILE A 90 9.18 -11.36 -3.33
C ILE A 90 10.62 -11.81 -3.68
N ASN A 91 10.84 -13.14 -3.84
CA ASN A 91 12.13 -13.76 -4.13
C ASN A 91 13.22 -13.44 -3.08
N VAL A 92 12.81 -13.21 -1.84
CA VAL A 92 13.72 -12.97 -0.72
C VAL A 92 14.26 -14.31 -0.23
N GLN A 93 15.56 -14.37 0.05
CA GLN A 93 16.21 -15.54 0.65
C GLN A 93 15.60 -15.81 2.04
N LYS A 94 15.49 -17.09 2.38
CA LYS A 94 14.97 -17.50 3.68
C LYS A 94 15.79 -16.84 4.81
N ASN A 95 15.13 -16.28 5.79
CA ASN A 95 15.72 -15.60 6.96
C ASN A 95 16.57 -14.36 6.64
N SER A 96 16.33 -13.69 5.51
CA SER A 96 17.09 -12.49 5.13
C SER A 96 16.29 -11.20 5.22
N ILE A 97 15.15 -11.21 5.92
CA ILE A 97 14.34 -10.00 6.14
C ILE A 97 14.73 -9.42 7.51
N ILE A 98 15.33 -8.24 7.50
CA ILE A 98 15.64 -7.48 8.70
C ILE A 98 14.75 -6.24 8.72
N VAL A 99 14.04 -6.06 9.83
CA VAL A 99 13.19 -4.91 10.12
C VAL A 99 13.95 -3.99 11.07
N VAL A 100 14.04 -2.71 10.71
CA VAL A 100 14.67 -1.69 11.58
C VAL A 100 13.58 -0.71 12.00
N LEU A 101 13.39 -0.60 13.31
CA LEU A 101 12.45 0.34 13.92
C LEU A 101 13.06 1.75 14.02
N PRO A 102 12.23 2.79 14.14
CA PRO A 102 12.69 4.09 14.61
C PRO A 102 13.49 3.95 15.92
N GLY A 103 14.64 4.64 15.99
CA GLY A 103 15.58 4.42 17.11
C GLY A 103 16.65 3.34 16.86
N GLY A 104 16.54 2.57 15.77
CA GLY A 104 17.61 1.66 15.29
C GLY A 104 17.53 0.22 15.80
N ALA A 105 16.53 -0.15 16.60
CA ALA A 105 16.33 -1.54 17.01
C ALA A 105 16.05 -2.42 15.79
N GLN A 106 16.71 -3.59 15.72
CA GLN A 106 16.62 -4.51 14.59
C GLN A 106 15.99 -5.83 14.99
N TYR A 107 15.14 -6.36 14.12
CA TYR A 107 14.44 -7.62 14.28
C TYR A 107 14.53 -8.46 13.01
N ASN A 108 14.71 -9.77 13.16
CA ASN A 108 14.48 -10.69 12.06
C ASN A 108 12.99 -10.85 11.84
N ALA A 109 12.53 -10.73 10.61
CA ALA A 109 11.13 -10.93 10.26
C ALA A 109 10.91 -12.21 9.49
N VAL A 110 9.76 -12.81 9.71
CA VAL A 110 9.25 -13.95 8.95
C VAL A 110 8.20 -13.44 7.97
N LEU A 111 8.28 -13.87 6.72
CA LEU A 111 7.21 -13.67 5.76
C LEU A 111 6.04 -14.60 6.12
N VAL A 112 4.92 -14.04 6.55
CA VAL A 112 3.68 -14.78 6.82
C VAL A 112 3.05 -15.20 5.49
N GLY A 113 2.95 -14.26 4.55
CA GLY A 113 2.51 -14.51 3.19
C GLY A 113 2.51 -13.23 2.37
N LEU A 114 2.25 -13.38 1.07
CA LEU A 114 2.14 -12.25 0.15
C LEU A 114 1.15 -12.55 -0.97
N ASP A 115 0.58 -11.49 -1.51
CA ASP A 115 -0.19 -11.53 -2.74
C ASP A 115 0.43 -10.60 -3.78
N GLN A 116 0.88 -11.19 -4.88
CA GLN A 116 1.56 -10.43 -5.95
C GLN A 116 0.59 -9.56 -6.76
N GLN A 117 -0.66 -9.98 -6.87
CA GLN A 117 -1.66 -9.27 -7.67
C GLN A 117 -2.05 -7.95 -7.00
N SER A 118 -2.35 -7.97 -5.72
CA SER A 118 -2.64 -6.75 -4.94
C SER A 118 -1.39 -5.99 -4.49
N ASP A 119 -0.20 -6.59 -4.65
CA ASP A 119 1.08 -6.06 -4.16
C ASP A 119 1.13 -5.88 -2.63
N VAL A 120 0.45 -6.72 -1.88
CA VAL A 120 0.42 -6.70 -0.41
C VAL A 120 1.20 -7.87 0.18
N ALA A 121 1.95 -7.63 1.24
CA ALA A 121 2.65 -8.66 2.01
C ALA A 121 2.50 -8.42 3.51
N LEU A 122 2.42 -9.52 4.26
CA LEU A 122 2.36 -9.55 5.71
C LEU A 122 3.63 -10.19 6.27
N LEU A 123 4.31 -9.46 7.15
CA LEU A 123 5.48 -9.92 7.89
C LEU A 123 5.17 -10.04 9.37
N LYS A 124 6.00 -10.79 10.10
CA LYS A 124 5.94 -10.93 11.55
C LYS A 124 7.33 -10.81 12.16
N ILE A 125 7.46 -9.98 13.17
CA ILE A 125 8.64 -9.89 14.04
C ILE A 125 8.27 -10.41 15.43
N ASP A 126 9.22 -11.05 16.12
CA ASP A 126 9.02 -11.53 17.47
C ASP A 126 9.15 -10.42 18.50
N GLY A 127 8.21 -10.38 19.43
CA GLY A 127 8.16 -9.40 20.51
C GLY A 127 6.74 -9.00 20.85
N ASN A 128 6.62 -8.09 21.82
CA ASN A 128 5.34 -7.57 22.29
C ASN A 128 5.47 -6.07 22.57
N ASN A 129 4.32 -5.41 22.69
CA ASN A 129 4.21 -3.98 23.01
C ASN A 129 4.84 -3.05 21.97
N PHE A 130 4.84 -3.47 20.70
CA PHE A 130 5.23 -2.59 19.61
C PHE A 130 4.25 -1.42 19.46
N LEU A 131 4.80 -0.22 19.18
CA LEU A 131 3.98 0.89 18.71
C LEU A 131 3.49 0.55 17.31
N TYR A 132 2.18 0.64 17.10
CA TYR A 132 1.55 0.26 15.85
C TYR A 132 0.68 1.38 15.28
N SER A 133 0.53 1.39 13.98
CA SER A 133 -0.29 2.35 13.24
C SER A 133 -1.77 2.19 13.58
N LYS A 134 -2.46 3.30 13.70
CA LYS A 134 -3.92 3.31 13.68
C LYS A 134 -4.39 3.23 12.24
N ILE A 135 -5.27 2.27 11.97
CA ILE A 135 -5.87 2.09 10.64
C ILE A 135 -7.04 3.07 10.52
N GLY A 136 -7.07 3.78 9.40
CA GLY A 136 -8.14 4.69 9.01
C GLY A 136 -9.18 3.98 8.13
N ASP A 137 -9.89 4.76 7.34
CA ASP A 137 -10.92 4.27 6.42
C ASP A 137 -10.67 4.85 5.02
N SER A 138 -10.23 3.98 4.10
CA SER A 138 -9.94 4.40 2.73
C SER A 138 -11.18 4.62 1.87
N ASP A 139 -12.34 4.04 2.24
CA ASP A 139 -13.55 4.11 1.44
C ASP A 139 -14.26 5.47 1.58
N ASN A 140 -13.92 6.21 2.65
CA ASN A 140 -14.49 7.53 2.94
C ASN A 140 -13.55 8.71 2.60
N LEU A 141 -12.45 8.46 1.87
CA LEU A 141 -11.52 9.52 1.45
C LEU A 141 -12.17 10.46 0.46
N LEU A 142 -11.89 11.76 0.62
CA LEU A 142 -12.33 12.81 -0.30
C LEU A 142 -11.14 13.38 -1.08
N VAL A 143 -11.34 13.65 -2.37
CA VAL A 143 -10.37 14.38 -3.18
C VAL A 143 -10.11 15.75 -2.57
N GLY A 144 -8.83 16.10 -2.39
CA GLY A 144 -8.40 17.33 -1.75
C GLY A 144 -8.03 17.18 -0.27
N GLU A 145 -8.29 16.04 0.38
CA GLU A 145 -7.82 15.78 1.75
C GLU A 145 -6.30 15.75 1.82
N PHE A 146 -5.73 16.33 2.88
CA PHE A 146 -4.29 16.24 3.15
C PHE A 146 -3.90 14.82 3.51
N VAL A 147 -2.86 14.34 2.85
CA VAL A 147 -2.23 13.06 3.16
C VAL A 147 -0.72 13.20 3.26
N VAL A 148 -0.10 12.35 4.08
CA VAL A 148 1.35 12.30 4.25
C VAL A 148 1.83 10.89 3.92
N ALA A 149 2.71 10.80 2.93
CA ALA A 149 3.44 9.57 2.64
C ALA A 149 4.66 9.47 3.57
N LEU A 150 4.78 8.35 4.28
CA LEU A 150 5.90 8.07 5.18
C LEU A 150 6.71 6.88 4.65
N GLY A 151 8.04 6.93 4.82
CA GLY A 151 8.90 5.84 4.43
C GLY A 151 10.39 6.20 4.53
N ASN A 152 11.27 5.32 4.03
CA ASN A 152 12.70 5.58 4.03
C ASN A 152 13.29 5.46 2.61
N PRO A 153 13.18 6.54 1.78
CA PRO A 153 13.67 6.50 0.43
C PRO A 153 15.21 6.34 0.36
N ARG A 154 15.66 5.39 -0.46
CA ARG A 154 17.04 5.23 -0.97
C ARG A 154 18.16 5.10 0.07
N LYS A 155 17.94 4.67 1.29
CA LYS A 155 18.98 4.68 2.34
C LYS A 155 19.62 6.09 2.49
N LEU A 156 18.98 7.11 1.99
CA LEU A 156 19.40 8.48 2.21
C LEU A 156 19.37 8.67 3.71
N PHE A 157 20.57 8.70 4.25
CA PHE A 157 20.92 8.95 5.64
C PHE A 157 19.66 9.35 6.39
N ALA A 158 18.96 8.32 6.86
CA ALA A 158 17.80 8.54 7.69
C ALA A 158 18.23 9.61 8.67
N ALA A 159 17.39 10.59 8.87
CA ALA A 159 17.56 11.54 9.93
C ALA A 159 18.09 10.79 11.15
N ALA A 160 18.97 11.39 11.91
CA ALA A 160 19.54 10.76 13.10
C ALA A 160 18.45 9.91 13.78
N ASN A 161 18.72 8.62 14.06
CA ASN A 161 17.82 7.64 14.68
C ASN A 161 16.83 6.90 13.75
N ASN A 162 17.08 6.75 12.44
CA ASN A 162 16.25 5.96 11.52
C ASN A 162 14.77 6.39 11.48
N GLN A 163 14.50 7.68 11.63
CA GLN A 163 13.16 8.22 11.49
C GLN A 163 12.69 8.18 10.03
N PRO A 164 11.40 7.92 9.76
CA PRO A 164 10.86 7.96 8.42
C PRO A 164 10.92 9.38 7.84
N ILE A 165 11.06 9.47 6.53
CA ILE A 165 10.93 10.71 5.77
C ILE A 165 9.46 10.89 5.44
N ALA A 166 8.97 12.13 5.54
CA ALA A 166 7.59 12.50 5.26
C ALA A 166 7.50 13.35 3.99
N SER A 167 6.49 13.10 3.18
CA SER A 167 6.11 13.93 2.05
C SER A 167 4.63 14.26 2.13
N LEU A 168 4.30 15.56 2.19
CA LEU A 168 2.93 16.05 2.24
C LEU A 168 2.36 16.19 0.81
N GLY A 169 1.11 15.84 0.64
CA GLY A 169 0.30 16.04 -0.54
C GLY A 169 -1.18 16.01 -0.22
N ILE A 170 -1.99 15.80 -1.25
CA ILE A 170 -3.44 15.62 -1.13
C ILE A 170 -3.86 14.31 -1.81
N VAL A 171 -5.05 13.86 -1.51
CA VAL A 171 -5.75 12.86 -2.33
C VAL A 171 -6.11 13.53 -3.66
N SER A 172 -5.45 13.15 -4.75
CA SER A 172 -5.69 13.71 -6.09
C SER A 172 -6.84 13.01 -6.81
N ALA A 173 -7.01 11.70 -6.57
CA ALA A 173 -8.15 10.91 -7.02
C ALA A 173 -8.34 9.70 -6.09
N VAL A 174 -9.56 9.21 -6.01
CA VAL A 174 -9.93 7.90 -5.49
C VAL A 174 -10.35 7.02 -6.66
N ASP A 175 -10.34 5.69 -6.45
CA ASP A 175 -10.75 4.69 -7.46
C ASP A 175 -10.00 4.84 -8.81
N ALA A 176 -8.71 5.18 -8.75
CA ALA A 176 -7.90 5.32 -9.95
C ALA A 176 -7.54 3.94 -10.52
N ASP A 177 -7.97 3.66 -11.76
CA ASP A 177 -7.79 2.38 -12.44
C ASP A 177 -6.68 2.43 -13.50
N PHE A 178 -5.68 1.57 -13.33
CA PHE A 178 -4.60 1.35 -14.30
C PHE A 178 -4.62 -0.05 -14.91
N GLY A 179 -5.51 -0.91 -14.44
CA GLY A 179 -5.68 -2.27 -14.89
C GLY A 179 -4.50 -3.19 -14.60
N LEU A 180 -4.48 -4.31 -15.33
CA LEU A 180 -3.44 -5.33 -15.19
C LEU A 180 -2.12 -4.82 -15.79
N GLN A 181 -1.09 -4.78 -14.96
CA GLN A 181 0.26 -4.41 -15.35
C GLN A 181 1.04 -5.60 -15.95
N SER A 182 2.06 -5.32 -16.75
CA SER A 182 2.90 -6.36 -17.39
C SER A 182 3.60 -7.31 -16.40
N ASN A 183 3.78 -6.88 -15.16
CA ASN A 183 4.35 -7.68 -14.08
C ASN A 183 3.31 -8.50 -13.30
N GLY A 184 2.05 -8.50 -13.72
CA GLY A 184 0.95 -9.28 -13.13
C GLY A 184 0.22 -8.60 -11.97
N LYS A 185 0.60 -7.38 -11.59
CA LYS A 185 -0.15 -6.59 -10.59
C LYS A 185 -1.43 -6.04 -11.21
N VAL A 186 -2.48 -5.96 -10.40
CA VAL A 186 -3.70 -5.23 -10.73
C VAL A 186 -3.69 -3.94 -9.94
N LEU A 187 -3.67 -2.82 -10.63
CA LEU A 187 -3.66 -1.48 -10.05
C LEU A 187 -5.02 -0.81 -10.33
N ASP A 188 -6.04 -1.35 -9.73
CA ASP A 188 -7.41 -0.82 -9.79
C ASP A 188 -7.82 -0.30 -8.41
N ASN A 189 -8.75 0.63 -8.35
CA ASN A 189 -9.24 1.28 -7.13
C ASN A 189 -8.13 1.96 -6.30
N MET A 190 -7.08 2.47 -6.95
CA MET A 190 -5.94 3.06 -6.26
C MET A 190 -6.25 4.47 -5.75
N ILE A 191 -5.64 4.83 -4.61
CA ILE A 191 -5.58 6.22 -4.15
C ILE A 191 -4.46 6.93 -4.90
N GLN A 192 -4.79 7.96 -5.66
CA GLN A 192 -3.80 8.85 -6.29
C GLN A 192 -3.47 10.00 -5.36
N THR A 193 -2.19 10.36 -5.26
CA THR A 193 -1.70 11.50 -4.48
C THR A 193 -0.57 12.21 -5.20
N ASP A 194 -0.44 13.51 -4.97
CA ASP A 194 0.70 14.33 -5.41
C ASP A 194 1.83 14.37 -4.36
N ALA A 195 1.65 13.70 -3.21
CA ALA A 195 2.75 13.48 -2.28
C ALA A 195 3.90 12.75 -2.99
N SER A 196 5.11 13.27 -2.89
CA SER A 196 6.28 12.70 -3.59
C SER A 196 6.56 11.29 -3.11
N LEU A 197 6.34 10.30 -3.96
CA LEU A 197 6.73 8.92 -3.76
C LEU A 197 8.04 8.63 -4.50
N ASN A 198 9.01 8.09 -3.79
CA ASN A 198 10.32 7.73 -4.32
C ASN A 198 10.65 6.27 -3.97
N PRO A 199 11.56 5.61 -4.73
CA PRO A 199 12.04 4.28 -4.36
C PRO A 199 12.52 4.24 -2.92
N GLY A 200 11.87 3.38 -2.10
CA GLY A 200 12.08 3.27 -0.65
C GLY A 200 10.90 3.73 0.19
N ASN A 201 9.99 4.58 -0.32
CA ASN A 201 8.71 4.85 0.32
C ASN A 201 7.70 3.70 0.11
N SER A 202 7.90 2.88 -0.93
CA SER A 202 7.05 1.72 -1.22
C SER A 202 6.93 0.80 -0.01
N GLY A 203 5.71 0.43 0.34
CA GLY A 203 5.36 -0.37 1.51
C GLY A 203 5.17 0.44 2.78
N GLY A 204 5.60 1.71 2.83
CA GLY A 204 5.28 2.63 3.91
C GLY A 204 3.84 3.11 3.86
N PRO A 205 3.31 3.69 4.95
CA PRO A 205 1.93 4.14 5.02
C PRO A 205 1.72 5.48 4.31
N LEU A 206 0.55 5.65 3.69
CA LEU A 206 -0.09 6.92 3.42
C LEU A 206 -1.03 7.21 4.59
N VAL A 207 -0.87 8.34 5.26
CA VAL A 207 -1.67 8.69 6.43
C VAL A 207 -2.49 9.96 6.20
N ASP A 208 -3.67 10.02 6.80
CA ASP A 208 -4.54 11.19 6.80
C ASP A 208 -4.04 12.29 7.76
N ALA A 209 -4.75 13.42 7.83
CA ALA A 209 -4.44 14.54 8.72
C ALA A 209 -4.54 14.19 10.21
N ASN A 210 -5.17 13.07 10.58
CA ASN A 210 -5.27 12.57 11.94
C ASN A 210 -4.14 11.59 12.29
N GLY A 211 -3.29 11.23 11.31
CA GLY A 211 -2.23 10.24 11.44
C GLY A 211 -2.73 8.79 11.43
N TYR A 212 -3.89 8.52 10.83
CA TYR A 212 -4.40 7.18 10.56
C TYR A 212 -3.96 6.74 9.17
N VAL A 213 -3.63 5.47 9.03
CA VAL A 213 -3.21 4.90 7.74
C VAL A 213 -4.43 4.71 6.86
N VAL A 214 -4.40 5.31 5.67
CA VAL A 214 -5.44 5.22 4.64
C VAL A 214 -4.97 4.47 3.39
N GLY A 215 -3.65 4.19 3.27
CA GLY A 215 -3.13 3.41 2.16
C GLY A 215 -1.71 2.90 2.38
N ILE A 216 -1.27 2.00 1.50
CA ILE A 216 0.12 1.54 1.40
C ILE A 216 0.75 2.20 0.17
N ASN A 217 1.78 3.01 0.37
CA ASN A 217 2.49 3.64 -0.73
C ASN A 217 3.06 2.58 -1.67
N THR A 218 2.80 2.70 -2.97
CA THR A 218 3.42 1.88 -3.99
C THR A 218 3.96 2.78 -5.08
N PHE A 219 5.11 2.42 -5.65
CA PHE A 219 5.69 3.19 -6.73
C PHE A 219 5.20 2.64 -8.07
N VAL A 220 4.57 3.47 -8.87
CA VAL A 220 4.28 3.15 -10.27
C VAL A 220 5.34 3.83 -11.12
N GLN A 221 6.17 3.02 -11.77
CA GLN A 221 7.23 3.51 -12.64
C GLN A 221 6.61 4.00 -13.95
N ASN A 222 6.15 5.24 -13.95
CA ASN A 222 5.83 5.98 -15.16
C ASN A 222 6.64 7.28 -15.13
N ASP A 223 7.10 7.73 -16.29
CA ASP A 223 7.90 8.95 -16.49
C ASP A 223 7.17 10.26 -16.12
N SER A 224 6.19 10.20 -15.23
CA SER A 224 5.34 11.30 -14.81
C SER A 224 5.77 11.81 -13.43
N GLU A 225 6.08 13.08 -13.34
CA GLU A 225 6.35 13.75 -12.08
C GLU A 225 5.04 13.96 -11.28
N ASN A 226 5.10 13.79 -9.94
CA ASN A 226 3.99 14.05 -9.01
C ASN A 226 2.75 13.14 -9.17
N LEU A 227 2.93 11.91 -9.65
CA LEU A 227 1.89 10.90 -9.69
C LEU A 227 2.26 9.73 -8.76
N GLY A 228 1.84 9.83 -7.51
CA GLY A 228 1.96 8.79 -6.52
C GLY A 228 0.67 7.97 -6.43
N PHE A 229 0.81 6.67 -6.14
CA PHE A 229 -0.33 5.77 -5.94
C PHE A 229 -0.15 4.97 -4.67
N SER A 230 -1.26 4.75 -3.98
CA SER A 230 -1.30 3.94 -2.77
C SER A 230 -2.44 2.92 -2.86
N ILE A 231 -2.18 1.71 -2.36
CA ILE A 231 -3.18 0.66 -2.22
C ILE A 231 -4.11 1.06 -1.08
N PRO A 232 -5.44 1.09 -1.26
CA PRO A 232 -6.38 1.43 -0.20
C PRO A 232 -6.21 0.51 1.01
N ILE A 233 -6.26 1.10 2.22
CA ILE A 233 -5.95 0.34 3.44
C ILE A 233 -7.02 -0.70 3.76
N ASN A 234 -8.32 -0.42 3.49
CA ASN A 234 -9.39 -1.37 3.75
C ASN A 234 -9.15 -2.66 2.95
N TYR A 235 -8.85 -2.54 1.65
CA TYR A 235 -8.50 -3.68 0.81
C TYR A 235 -7.22 -4.39 1.26
N ALA A 236 -6.18 -3.64 1.64
CA ALA A 236 -4.93 -4.22 2.12
C ALA A 236 -5.11 -5.01 3.43
N MET A 237 -6.00 -4.55 4.31
CA MET A 237 -6.33 -5.25 5.56
C MET A 237 -7.11 -6.54 5.32
N GLU A 238 -8.05 -6.58 4.38
CA GLU A 238 -8.74 -7.81 3.97
C GLU A 238 -7.73 -8.87 3.48
N ILE A 239 -6.81 -8.48 2.60
CA ILE A 239 -5.72 -9.34 2.12
C ILE A 239 -4.84 -9.82 3.28
N ALA A 240 -4.49 -8.93 4.21
CA ALA A 240 -3.65 -9.27 5.36
C ALA A 240 -4.31 -10.27 6.30
N GLU A 241 -5.60 -10.12 6.58
CA GLU A 241 -6.35 -11.06 7.44
C GLU A 241 -6.47 -12.44 6.78
N GLU A 242 -6.73 -12.50 5.48
CA GLU A 242 -6.74 -13.77 4.74
C GLU A 242 -5.37 -14.43 4.78
N ILE A 243 -4.28 -13.69 4.50
CA ILE A 243 -2.89 -14.19 4.59
C ILE A 243 -2.60 -14.71 6.00
N LYS A 244 -3.03 -14.00 7.03
CA LYS A 244 -2.80 -14.38 8.43
C LYS A 244 -3.42 -15.73 8.79
N VAL A 245 -4.58 -16.03 8.22
CA VAL A 245 -5.31 -17.27 8.45
C VAL A 245 -4.79 -18.44 7.59
N THR A 246 -4.54 -18.17 6.31
CA THR A 246 -4.28 -19.21 5.29
C THR A 246 -2.81 -19.30 4.87
N GLY A 247 -2.02 -18.24 5.10
CA GLY A 247 -0.65 -18.08 4.61
C GLY A 247 -0.53 -17.62 3.16
N PHE A 248 -1.62 -17.57 2.41
CA PHE A 248 -1.64 -17.18 0.98
C PHE A 248 -3.03 -16.71 0.56
N ILE A 249 -3.12 -16.05 -0.60
CA ILE A 249 -4.40 -15.71 -1.23
C ILE A 249 -4.70 -16.70 -2.35
N ASN A 250 -5.84 -17.35 -2.28
CA ASN A 250 -6.26 -18.27 -3.32
C ASN A 250 -6.97 -17.52 -4.47
N ARG A 251 -6.23 -17.24 -5.55
CA ARG A 251 -6.73 -16.59 -6.77
C ARG A 251 -6.87 -17.54 -7.94
N ARG A 252 -6.88 -18.86 -7.69
CA ARG A 252 -6.98 -19.87 -8.75
C ARG A 252 -8.43 -20.19 -9.09
N ALA A 253 -9.20 -19.18 -9.50
CA ALA A 253 -10.54 -19.40 -10.02
C ALA A 253 -10.47 -20.15 -11.34
N MET A 254 -11.03 -21.35 -11.36
CA MET A 254 -11.11 -22.17 -12.58
C MET A 254 -12.49 -22.07 -13.20
N THR A 255 -12.53 -21.85 -14.51
CA THR A 255 -13.79 -21.83 -15.28
C THR A 255 -14.08 -23.18 -15.95
N GLY A 256 -13.09 -24.03 -16.09
CA GLY A 256 -13.20 -25.28 -16.82
C GLY A 256 -13.46 -25.13 -18.33
N LEU A 257 -13.29 -23.93 -18.88
CA LEU A 257 -13.55 -23.63 -20.27
C LEU A 257 -12.26 -23.57 -21.08
N TYR A 258 -12.26 -24.26 -22.19
CA TYR A 258 -11.19 -24.22 -23.22
C TYR A 258 -11.77 -23.65 -24.50
N PHE A 259 -10.97 -22.91 -25.25
CA PHE A 259 -11.43 -22.15 -26.40
C PHE A 259 -10.62 -22.43 -27.67
N TYR A 260 -11.27 -22.31 -28.82
CA TYR A 260 -10.60 -22.03 -30.07
C TYR A 260 -10.17 -20.55 -30.14
N SER A 261 -9.28 -20.21 -31.09
CA SER A 261 -8.75 -18.85 -31.26
C SER A 261 -9.81 -17.76 -31.50
N ASN A 262 -11.01 -18.14 -31.95
CA ASN A 262 -12.14 -17.26 -32.24
C ASN A 262 -13.13 -17.08 -31.06
N MET A 263 -12.71 -17.42 -29.82
CA MET A 263 -13.53 -17.34 -28.60
C MET A 263 -14.73 -18.29 -28.54
N VAL A 264 -14.72 -19.33 -29.35
CA VAL A 264 -15.70 -20.43 -29.33
C VAL A 264 -15.26 -21.48 -28.32
N ILE A 265 -16.14 -21.91 -27.44
CA ILE A 265 -15.85 -22.96 -26.45
C ILE A 265 -15.59 -24.30 -27.21
N SER A 266 -14.40 -24.84 -27.03
CA SER A 266 -13.95 -26.08 -27.64
C SER A 266 -14.15 -27.29 -26.72
N THR A 267 -13.96 -27.10 -25.42
CA THR A 267 -14.06 -28.15 -24.41
C THR A 267 -14.56 -27.54 -23.10
N ILE A 268 -15.30 -28.34 -22.33
CA ILE A 268 -15.79 -27.95 -20.99
C ILE A 268 -15.39 -29.04 -20.00
N ASP A 269 -14.57 -28.70 -19.01
CA ASP A 269 -14.33 -29.54 -17.84
C ASP A 269 -15.36 -29.20 -16.76
N ARG A 270 -16.37 -30.04 -16.60
CA ARG A 270 -17.45 -29.84 -15.66
C ARG A 270 -17.07 -30.11 -14.21
N ASN A 271 -15.88 -30.66 -13.95
CA ASN A 271 -15.35 -30.83 -12.61
C ASN A 271 -14.59 -29.59 -12.11
N ALA A 272 -14.13 -28.74 -13.04
CA ALA A 272 -13.35 -27.55 -12.71
C ALA A 272 -14.21 -26.34 -12.30
N ALA A 273 -15.51 -26.32 -12.67
CA ALA A 273 -16.44 -25.25 -12.31
C ALA A 273 -17.90 -25.70 -12.47
N ASP A 274 -18.85 -24.97 -11.86
CA ASP A 274 -20.26 -25.14 -12.17
C ASP A 274 -20.62 -24.33 -13.40
N ASN A 275 -20.52 -24.98 -14.56
CA ASN A 275 -20.68 -24.39 -15.89
C ASN A 275 -21.70 -25.13 -16.76
N GLN A 276 -22.73 -25.72 -16.13
CA GLN A 276 -23.66 -26.65 -16.76
C GLN A 276 -24.51 -26.04 -17.89
N GLU A 277 -24.78 -24.74 -17.82
CA GLU A 277 -25.54 -24.01 -18.83
C GLU A 277 -24.73 -23.69 -20.09
N LEU A 278 -23.40 -23.69 -20.01
CA LEU A 278 -22.51 -23.47 -21.14
C LEU A 278 -22.42 -24.73 -22.02
N ARG A 279 -22.24 -24.54 -23.32
CA ARG A 279 -22.15 -25.61 -24.32
C ARG A 279 -20.90 -25.44 -25.19
N ILE A 280 -20.40 -26.55 -25.70
CA ILE A 280 -19.42 -26.55 -26.78
C ILE A 280 -20.06 -25.84 -27.98
N ASN A 281 -19.27 -25.05 -28.70
CA ASN A 281 -19.66 -24.14 -29.79
C ASN A 281 -20.35 -22.82 -29.34
N ASP A 282 -20.55 -22.55 -28.09
CA ASP A 282 -20.91 -21.20 -27.64
C ASP A 282 -19.77 -20.23 -27.96
N LYS A 283 -20.06 -19.09 -28.54
CA LYS A 283 -19.09 -18.03 -28.74
C LYS A 283 -19.19 -17.02 -27.61
N VAL A 284 -18.14 -16.88 -26.79
CA VAL A 284 -18.10 -15.87 -25.72
C VAL A 284 -17.83 -14.49 -26.34
N ILE A 285 -18.68 -13.51 -26.02
CA ILE A 285 -18.59 -12.15 -26.54
C ILE A 285 -18.34 -11.12 -25.44
N ALA A 286 -18.73 -11.41 -24.17
CA ALA A 286 -18.39 -10.58 -23.01
C ALA A 286 -18.33 -11.41 -21.74
N VAL A 287 -17.57 -10.93 -20.74
CA VAL A 287 -17.46 -11.48 -19.39
C VAL A 287 -17.64 -10.34 -18.41
N ASN A 288 -18.54 -10.48 -17.44
CA ASN A 288 -18.92 -9.41 -16.48
C ASN A 288 -19.17 -8.06 -17.19
N ASP A 289 -19.96 -8.12 -18.29
CA ASP A 289 -20.30 -7.00 -19.18
C ASP A 289 -19.12 -6.35 -19.95
N ILE A 290 -17.90 -6.84 -19.78
CA ILE A 290 -16.71 -6.38 -20.50
C ILE A 290 -16.57 -7.23 -21.78
N GLN A 291 -16.51 -6.57 -22.95
CA GLN A 291 -16.31 -7.24 -24.23
C GLN A 291 -14.96 -7.95 -24.26
N VAL A 292 -14.92 -9.20 -24.75
CA VAL A 292 -13.70 -10.00 -24.86
C VAL A 292 -13.51 -10.46 -26.31
N LEU A 293 -12.28 -10.36 -26.79
CA LEU A 293 -11.87 -10.73 -28.15
C LEU A 293 -10.80 -11.83 -28.14
N SER A 294 -10.18 -12.08 -26.98
CA SER A 294 -9.11 -13.06 -26.81
C SER A 294 -9.19 -13.75 -25.44
N LEU A 295 -8.47 -14.86 -25.28
CA LEU A 295 -8.31 -15.52 -23.97
C LEU A 295 -7.67 -14.59 -22.92
N ASN A 296 -6.73 -13.73 -23.35
CA ASN A 296 -6.12 -12.77 -22.47
C ASN A 296 -7.15 -11.80 -21.90
N ASP A 297 -8.15 -11.39 -22.67
CA ASP A 297 -9.21 -10.49 -22.18
C ASP A 297 -10.02 -11.16 -21.07
N ILE A 298 -10.38 -12.46 -21.23
CA ILE A 298 -11.06 -13.22 -20.17
C ILE A 298 -10.19 -13.27 -18.92
N GLN A 299 -8.91 -13.59 -19.05
CA GLN A 299 -7.99 -13.65 -17.92
C GLN A 299 -7.82 -12.29 -17.24
N ASN A 300 -7.79 -11.22 -18.03
CA ASN A 300 -7.72 -9.86 -17.51
C ASN A 300 -8.98 -9.49 -16.71
N VAL A 301 -10.17 -9.84 -17.24
CA VAL A 301 -11.44 -9.61 -16.51
C VAL A 301 -11.46 -10.38 -15.20
N ILE A 302 -11.08 -11.67 -15.21
CA ILE A 302 -11.01 -12.51 -14.02
C ILE A 302 -10.06 -11.87 -12.96
N LYS A 303 -8.87 -11.44 -13.39
CA LYS A 303 -7.89 -10.82 -12.48
C LYS A 303 -8.32 -9.47 -11.96
N ARG A 304 -8.83 -8.58 -12.82
CA ARG A 304 -9.28 -7.24 -12.44
C ARG A 304 -10.47 -7.26 -11.48
N ASN A 305 -11.39 -8.20 -11.67
CA ASN A 305 -12.53 -8.36 -10.77
C ASN A 305 -12.22 -9.23 -9.55
N ASP A 306 -10.94 -9.54 -9.31
CA ASP A 306 -10.49 -10.38 -8.19
C ASP A 306 -11.32 -11.68 -8.03
N VAL A 307 -11.68 -12.30 -9.15
CA VAL A 307 -12.51 -13.50 -9.14
C VAL A 307 -11.80 -14.65 -8.46
N ARG A 308 -12.43 -15.22 -7.46
CA ARG A 308 -11.90 -16.29 -6.61
C ARG A 308 -12.70 -17.59 -6.76
N PRO A 309 -12.18 -18.72 -6.29
CA PRO A 309 -12.96 -19.95 -6.23
C PRO A 309 -14.26 -19.75 -5.43
N GLY A 310 -15.39 -20.14 -6.03
CA GLY A 310 -16.72 -19.95 -5.51
C GLY A 310 -17.46 -18.72 -6.03
N ASP A 311 -16.76 -17.80 -6.68
CA ASP A 311 -17.40 -16.62 -7.28
C ASP A 311 -18.16 -16.94 -8.55
N THR A 312 -19.18 -16.13 -8.81
CA THR A 312 -20.01 -16.23 -10.02
C THR A 312 -19.49 -15.26 -11.08
N ILE A 313 -19.20 -15.80 -12.26
CA ILE A 313 -18.84 -15.03 -13.45
C ILE A 313 -20.01 -15.03 -14.42
N LYS A 314 -20.39 -13.85 -14.92
CA LYS A 314 -21.43 -13.68 -15.93
C LYS A 314 -20.81 -13.74 -17.34
N PHE A 315 -21.19 -14.75 -18.12
CA PHE A 315 -20.81 -14.90 -19.53
C PHE A 315 -21.94 -14.43 -20.43
N LYS A 316 -21.62 -13.56 -21.37
CA LYS A 316 -22.48 -13.22 -22.48
C LYS A 316 -22.04 -14.00 -23.70
N ILE A 317 -22.89 -14.86 -24.23
CA ILE A 317 -22.56 -15.80 -25.32
C ILE A 317 -23.47 -15.58 -26.52
N LEU A 318 -22.98 -15.92 -27.68
CA LEU A 318 -23.77 -16.08 -28.91
C LEU A 318 -23.95 -17.58 -29.17
N ARG A 319 -25.18 -18.07 -29.18
CA ARG A 319 -25.61 -19.44 -29.44
C ARG A 319 -26.73 -19.45 -30.46
N ASP A 320 -26.58 -20.16 -31.56
CA ASP A 320 -27.61 -20.29 -32.63
C ASP A 320 -28.14 -18.93 -33.16
N GLY A 321 -27.27 -17.89 -33.20
CA GLY A 321 -27.61 -16.54 -33.60
C GLY A 321 -28.24 -15.66 -32.50
N GLU A 322 -28.53 -16.22 -31.32
CA GLU A 322 -29.12 -15.49 -30.19
C GLU A 322 -28.08 -15.18 -29.12
N ILE A 323 -28.21 -14.01 -28.50
CA ILE A 323 -27.40 -13.62 -27.36
C ILE A 323 -28.05 -14.16 -26.09
N LYS A 324 -27.25 -14.88 -25.26
CA LYS A 324 -27.67 -15.44 -23.98
C LYS A 324 -26.70 -14.99 -22.87
N ILE A 325 -27.22 -14.86 -21.66
CA ILE A 325 -26.45 -14.62 -20.46
C ILE A 325 -26.45 -15.90 -19.63
N VAL A 326 -25.26 -16.36 -19.27
CA VAL A 326 -25.05 -17.58 -18.49
C VAL A 326 -24.13 -17.27 -17.33
N ASN A 327 -24.49 -17.74 -16.15
CA ASN A 327 -23.67 -17.63 -14.97
C ASN A 327 -22.84 -18.91 -14.76
N LEU A 328 -21.57 -18.74 -14.38
CA LEU A 328 -20.65 -19.80 -14.07
C LEU A 328 -20.11 -19.58 -12.67
N VAL A 329 -20.17 -20.60 -11.80
CA VAL A 329 -19.53 -20.58 -10.49
C VAL A 329 -18.15 -21.23 -10.58
N THR A 330 -17.12 -20.50 -10.25
CA THR A 330 -15.71 -20.96 -10.29
C THR A 330 -15.40 -21.97 -9.17
N ARG A 331 -14.34 -22.72 -9.33
CA ARG A 331 -13.81 -23.61 -8.29
C ARG A 331 -12.32 -23.41 -8.07
#